data_946dbbd9be00702a1d565e8ae14c924f
#
_entry.id   946dbbd9be00702a1d565e8ae14c924f
#
_cell.length_a   1.000
_cell.length_b   1.000
_cell.length_c   1.000
_cell.angle_alpha   90.00
_cell.angle_beta   90.00
_cell.angle_gamma   90.00
#
_symmetry.space_group_name_H-M   'P 1'
#
loop_
_entity.id
_entity.type
_entity.pdbx_description
1 polymer ?
#
loop_
_entity_poly.entity_id
_entity_poly.type
_entity_poly.pdbx_seq_one_letter_code
_entity_poly.pdbx_strand_id
1 'polypeptide(L)'
;MREGIISDIRHKHHLPNYGVFDEFRIFEAGELPEPIIFKGVKIGLPICEDLWRPGVASYLSKKGAEILISPNGSPWRRSAMSERAAVLGRNIHNEGLPLVYVNQIGGQDELVFDGSSFSLSHDGKIVQALKSFVEDYDVATWVKESGIWICTKARLEKQLSKHESDWRAITLGLADYVNKNNFKSVIIGLSGGLDSAAVAAIAVDALGPDRVWCVMMPSIYTSDDSLGDAQLCISSLGCRYDV
;
A
#
# COMPACT_ATOMS: atom_id res chain seq x y z
N MET A 1 -2.76 -19.23 -14.00
CA MET A 1 -1.97 -20.32 -14.65
C MET A 1 -2.44 -21.68 -14.12
N ARG A 2 -2.55 -22.66 -14.96
CA ARG A 2 -2.86 -24.05 -14.59
C ARG A 2 -1.71 -24.93 -15.09
N GLU A 3 -1.12 -25.73 -14.22
CA GLU A 3 0.00 -26.65 -14.56
C GLU A 3 1.13 -25.97 -15.33
N GLY A 4 1.47 -24.75 -14.94
CA GLY A 4 2.51 -23.95 -15.60
C GLY A 4 2.09 -23.24 -16.89
N ILE A 5 0.84 -23.43 -17.37
CA ILE A 5 0.33 -22.82 -18.61
C ILE A 5 -0.57 -21.62 -18.26
N ILE A 6 -0.41 -20.53 -19.02
CA ILE A 6 -1.33 -19.39 -18.95
C ILE A 6 -2.65 -19.81 -19.58
N SER A 7 -3.73 -19.92 -18.77
CA SER A 7 -5.04 -20.31 -19.26
C SER A 7 -5.93 -19.12 -19.63
N ASP A 8 -5.75 -18.01 -18.93
CA ASP A 8 -6.58 -16.83 -19.07
C ASP A 8 -5.76 -15.56 -18.87
N ILE A 9 -6.06 -14.53 -19.65
CA ILE A 9 -5.47 -13.20 -19.54
C ILE A 9 -6.61 -12.19 -19.40
N ARG A 10 -6.44 -11.21 -18.54
CA ARG A 10 -7.35 -10.07 -18.39
C ARG A 10 -6.55 -8.78 -18.49
N HIS A 11 -7.09 -7.84 -19.22
CA HIS A 11 -6.55 -6.51 -19.38
C HIS A 11 -7.38 -5.52 -18.57
N LYS A 12 -6.74 -4.48 -18.09
CA LYS A 12 -7.38 -3.37 -17.40
C LYS A 12 -8.25 -2.59 -18.37
N HIS A 13 -9.51 -2.36 -18.01
CA HIS A 13 -10.47 -1.64 -18.85
C HIS A 13 -10.39 -0.12 -18.62
N HIS A 14 -10.38 0.32 -17.35
CA HIS A 14 -10.25 1.72 -17.02
C HIS A 14 -8.80 2.09 -16.74
N LEU A 15 -8.21 2.90 -17.60
CA LEU A 15 -6.85 3.42 -17.44
C LEU A 15 -6.92 4.76 -16.70
N PRO A 16 -6.31 4.90 -15.48
CA PRO A 16 -6.24 6.18 -14.81
C PRO A 16 -5.25 7.12 -15.54
N ASN A 17 -5.65 8.40 -15.67
CA ASN A 17 -4.83 9.45 -16.25
C ASN A 17 -4.97 10.74 -15.44
N TYR A 18 -4.71 10.66 -14.16
CA TYR A 18 -4.81 11.76 -13.20
C TYR A 18 -3.81 11.57 -12.05
N GLY A 19 -3.41 12.68 -11.41
CA GLY A 19 -2.44 12.65 -10.32
C GLY A 19 -1.11 12.06 -10.78
N VAL A 20 -0.73 10.93 -10.20
CA VAL A 20 0.52 10.21 -10.49
C VAL A 20 0.39 9.20 -11.65
N PHE A 21 -0.81 9.03 -12.19
CA PHE A 21 -1.08 8.06 -13.23
C PHE A 21 -1.11 8.72 -14.61
N ASP A 22 -0.40 8.11 -15.57
CA ASP A 22 -0.36 8.53 -16.98
C ASP A 22 -0.42 7.28 -17.89
N GLU A 23 -1.45 6.45 -17.67
CA GLU A 23 -1.54 5.15 -18.35
C GLU A 23 -1.95 5.28 -19.82
N PHE A 24 -2.80 6.26 -20.18
CA PHE A 24 -3.23 6.44 -21.56
C PHE A 24 -2.10 6.73 -22.55
N ARG A 25 -1.01 7.29 -22.09
CA ARG A 25 0.13 7.56 -22.96
C ARG A 25 0.89 6.30 -23.37
N ILE A 26 0.78 5.22 -22.56
CA ILE A 26 1.62 4.03 -22.71
C ILE A 26 0.79 2.80 -23.08
N PHE A 27 -0.44 2.70 -22.57
CA PHE A 27 -1.27 1.52 -22.68
C PHE A 27 -2.58 1.78 -23.41
N GLU A 28 -3.12 0.76 -24.03
CA GLU A 28 -4.46 0.72 -24.59
C GLU A 28 -5.42 0.04 -23.61
N ALA A 29 -6.63 0.57 -23.50
CA ALA A 29 -7.67 0.01 -22.64
C ALA A 29 -8.11 -1.37 -23.14
N GLY A 30 -8.22 -2.32 -22.22
CA GLY A 30 -8.79 -3.62 -22.52
C GLY A 30 -10.30 -3.58 -22.70
N GLU A 31 -10.86 -4.62 -23.28
CA GLU A 31 -12.31 -4.83 -23.30
C GLU A 31 -12.85 -5.09 -21.89
N LEU A 32 -14.18 -5.03 -21.71
CA LEU A 32 -14.81 -5.41 -20.45
C LEU A 32 -14.46 -6.86 -20.10
N PRO A 33 -13.90 -7.13 -18.89
CA PRO A 33 -13.34 -8.43 -18.56
C PRO A 33 -14.43 -9.49 -18.31
N GLU A 34 -14.36 -10.62 -18.98
CA GLU A 34 -15.20 -11.79 -18.67
C GLU A 34 -14.70 -12.49 -17.38
N PRO A 35 -15.59 -13.07 -16.57
CA PRO A 35 -15.15 -13.89 -15.43
C PRO A 35 -14.32 -15.10 -15.88
N ILE A 36 -13.41 -15.55 -15.03
CA ILE A 36 -12.73 -16.84 -15.19
C ILE A 36 -13.39 -17.91 -14.34
N ILE A 37 -13.23 -19.18 -14.74
CA ILE A 37 -13.70 -20.31 -13.94
C ILE A 37 -12.50 -20.97 -13.26
N PHE A 38 -12.51 -20.96 -11.94
CA PHE A 38 -11.50 -21.63 -11.13
C PHE A 38 -12.16 -22.59 -10.13
N LYS A 39 -11.86 -23.88 -10.26
CA LYS A 39 -12.46 -24.95 -9.43
C LYS A 39 -13.99 -24.86 -9.34
N GLY A 40 -14.65 -24.55 -10.44
CA GLY A 40 -16.11 -24.44 -10.51
C GLY A 40 -16.70 -23.11 -10.05
N VAL A 41 -15.88 -22.17 -9.53
CA VAL A 41 -16.31 -20.83 -9.11
C VAL A 41 -16.01 -19.82 -10.22
N LYS A 42 -17.00 -19.00 -10.56
CA LYS A 42 -16.81 -17.87 -11.49
C LYS A 42 -16.23 -16.68 -10.74
N ILE A 43 -15.00 -16.31 -11.06
CA ILE A 43 -14.25 -15.22 -10.43
C ILE A 43 -14.16 -14.03 -11.39
N GLY A 44 -14.61 -12.87 -10.96
CA GLY A 44 -14.35 -11.61 -11.64
C GLY A 44 -12.97 -11.06 -11.24
N LEU A 45 -12.20 -10.61 -12.23
CA LEU A 45 -10.87 -10.05 -12.03
C LEU A 45 -10.80 -8.58 -12.52
N PRO A 46 -11.46 -7.64 -11.84
CA PRO A 46 -11.28 -6.22 -12.10
C PRO A 46 -9.90 -5.77 -11.63
N ILE A 47 -9.23 -4.89 -12.39
CA ILE A 47 -7.87 -4.45 -12.08
C ILE A 47 -7.90 -3.00 -11.62
N CYS A 48 -7.58 -2.76 -10.36
CA CYS A 48 -7.38 -1.44 -9.73
C CYS A 48 -8.50 -0.44 -10.09
N GLU A 49 -8.27 0.49 -11.03
CA GLU A 49 -9.20 1.55 -11.45
C GLU A 49 -10.57 1.01 -11.90
N ASP A 50 -10.63 -0.23 -12.36
CA ASP A 50 -11.87 -0.87 -12.79
C ASP A 50 -12.94 -0.91 -11.69
N LEU A 51 -12.53 -0.93 -10.43
CA LEU A 51 -13.43 -0.90 -9.27
C LEU A 51 -13.77 0.51 -8.78
N TRP A 52 -12.97 1.51 -9.15
CA TRP A 52 -13.24 2.89 -8.76
C TRP A 52 -14.30 3.55 -9.62
N ARG A 53 -14.49 3.04 -10.83
CA ARG A 53 -15.49 3.51 -11.78
C ARG A 53 -16.67 2.55 -11.88
N PRO A 54 -17.88 3.06 -12.14
CA PRO A 54 -19.04 2.20 -12.37
C PRO A 54 -18.86 1.41 -13.68
N GLY A 55 -19.51 0.25 -13.75
CA GLY A 55 -19.64 -0.54 -14.98
C GLY A 55 -18.97 -1.90 -14.92
N VAL A 56 -17.68 -1.98 -14.59
CA VAL A 56 -16.95 -3.28 -14.62
C VAL A 56 -17.49 -4.27 -13.60
N ALA A 57 -17.71 -3.86 -12.35
CA ALA A 57 -18.29 -4.76 -11.32
C ALA A 57 -19.70 -5.24 -11.74
N SER A 58 -20.54 -4.33 -12.24
CA SER A 58 -21.89 -4.66 -12.72
C SER A 58 -21.86 -5.60 -13.94
N TYR A 59 -20.94 -5.36 -14.89
CA TYR A 59 -20.77 -6.26 -16.02
C TYR A 59 -20.36 -7.68 -15.57
N LEU A 60 -19.35 -7.78 -14.68
CA LEU A 60 -18.90 -9.05 -14.14
C LEU A 60 -20.03 -9.78 -13.40
N SER A 61 -20.83 -9.07 -12.61
CA SER A 61 -22.01 -9.61 -11.94
C SER A 61 -23.01 -10.19 -12.94
N LYS A 62 -23.37 -9.43 -13.96
CA LYS A 62 -24.29 -9.88 -15.05
C LYS A 62 -23.77 -11.10 -15.82
N LYS A 63 -22.45 -11.26 -15.92
CA LYS A 63 -21.79 -12.43 -16.52
C LYS A 63 -21.69 -13.61 -15.56
N GLY A 64 -22.21 -13.45 -14.34
CA GLY A 64 -22.32 -14.48 -13.34
C GLY A 64 -21.07 -14.68 -12.49
N ALA A 65 -20.23 -13.65 -12.35
CA ALA A 65 -19.18 -13.66 -11.33
C ALA A 65 -19.81 -13.85 -9.95
N GLU A 66 -19.16 -14.64 -9.11
CA GLU A 66 -19.62 -14.99 -7.77
C GLU A 66 -18.81 -14.29 -6.68
N ILE A 67 -17.57 -13.97 -6.98
CA ILE A 67 -16.62 -13.23 -6.13
C ILE A 67 -15.72 -12.39 -7.02
N LEU A 68 -15.31 -11.22 -6.53
CA LEU A 68 -14.33 -10.34 -7.19
C LEU A 68 -12.98 -10.49 -6.51
N ILE A 69 -11.91 -10.60 -7.31
CA ILE A 69 -10.53 -10.54 -6.83
C ILE A 69 -9.82 -9.46 -7.62
N SER A 70 -9.34 -8.43 -6.94
CA SER A 70 -8.73 -7.27 -7.58
C SER A 70 -7.28 -7.08 -7.17
N PRO A 71 -6.32 -7.19 -8.10
CA PRO A 71 -4.95 -6.73 -7.88
C PRO A 71 -4.85 -5.22 -8.06
N ASN A 72 -4.07 -4.57 -7.20
CA ASN A 72 -4.00 -3.11 -7.14
C ASN A 72 -2.58 -2.60 -6.91
N GLY A 73 -2.25 -1.48 -7.57
CA GLY A 73 -1.13 -0.60 -7.28
C GLY A 73 -1.66 0.77 -6.86
N SER A 74 -2.41 0.81 -5.75
CA SER A 74 -3.01 2.04 -5.24
C SER A 74 -2.08 2.69 -4.22
N PRO A 75 -1.50 3.89 -4.51
CA PRO A 75 -0.56 4.54 -3.62
C PRO A 75 -1.21 4.97 -2.31
N TRP A 76 -0.38 5.00 -1.28
CA TRP A 76 -0.78 5.50 0.02
C TRP A 76 -1.03 7.01 -0.02
N ARG A 77 -2.04 7.41 0.72
CA ARG A 77 -2.33 8.79 1.11
C ARG A 77 -3.08 8.76 2.44
N ARG A 78 -3.08 9.86 3.16
CA ARG A 78 -3.89 9.94 4.38
C ARG A 78 -5.34 9.58 4.07
N SER A 79 -5.95 8.73 4.87
CA SER A 79 -7.31 8.20 4.69
C SER A 79 -7.49 7.18 3.55
N ALA A 80 -6.44 6.75 2.85
CA ALA A 80 -6.54 5.85 1.70
C ALA A 80 -7.33 4.57 2.01
N MET A 81 -7.06 3.91 3.12
CA MET A 81 -7.73 2.65 3.49
C MET A 81 -9.25 2.83 3.68
N SER A 82 -9.66 3.82 4.48
CA SER A 82 -11.08 4.06 4.74
C SER A 82 -11.82 4.51 3.48
N GLU A 83 -11.17 5.30 2.63
CA GLU A 83 -11.72 5.73 1.36
C GLU A 83 -11.85 4.56 0.38
N ARG A 84 -10.82 3.70 0.26
CA ARG A 84 -10.89 2.47 -0.55
C ARG A 84 -12.09 1.62 -0.14
N ALA A 85 -12.19 1.29 1.15
CA ALA A 85 -13.28 0.47 1.67
C ALA A 85 -14.66 1.10 1.43
N ALA A 86 -14.80 2.41 1.64
CA ALA A 86 -16.06 3.11 1.45
C ALA A 86 -16.49 3.21 -0.03
N VAL A 87 -15.55 3.54 -0.93
CA VAL A 87 -15.85 3.63 -2.37
C VAL A 87 -16.14 2.26 -2.95
N LEU A 88 -15.27 1.29 -2.69
CA LEU A 88 -15.42 -0.06 -3.23
C LEU A 88 -16.65 -0.76 -2.63
N GLY A 89 -16.88 -0.58 -1.32
CA GLY A 89 -18.07 -1.11 -0.66
C GLY A 89 -19.36 -0.61 -1.30
N ARG A 90 -19.46 0.68 -1.64
CA ARG A 90 -20.63 1.20 -2.37
C ARG A 90 -20.75 0.62 -3.78
N ASN A 91 -19.63 0.51 -4.50
CA ASN A 91 -19.64 0.05 -5.89
C ASN A 91 -20.01 -1.44 -6.02
N ILE A 92 -19.66 -2.27 -5.02
CA ILE A 92 -19.99 -3.71 -5.04
C ILE A 92 -21.29 -4.05 -4.32
N HIS A 93 -21.75 -3.20 -3.39
CA HIS A 93 -22.98 -3.45 -2.60
C HIS A 93 -24.20 -3.72 -3.48
N ASN A 94 -24.38 -2.93 -4.53
CA ASN A 94 -25.51 -3.09 -5.46
C ASN A 94 -25.42 -4.38 -6.27
N GLU A 95 -24.24 -4.94 -6.41
CA GLU A 95 -23.99 -6.17 -7.16
C GLU A 95 -24.08 -7.42 -6.28
N GLY A 96 -24.09 -7.25 -4.96
CA GLY A 96 -24.14 -8.35 -3.99
C GLY A 96 -22.95 -9.30 -4.03
N LEU A 97 -21.79 -8.85 -4.52
CA LEU A 97 -20.59 -9.67 -4.68
C LEU A 97 -19.56 -9.37 -3.57
N PRO A 98 -18.97 -10.39 -2.96
CA PRO A 98 -17.81 -10.18 -2.10
C PRO A 98 -16.56 -9.81 -2.93
N LEU A 99 -15.66 -9.08 -2.29
CA LEU A 99 -14.42 -8.59 -2.91
C LEU A 99 -13.20 -8.98 -2.09
N VAL A 100 -12.19 -9.52 -2.75
CA VAL A 100 -10.81 -9.62 -2.23
C VAL A 100 -9.96 -8.56 -2.93
N TYR A 101 -9.53 -7.56 -2.17
CA TYR A 101 -8.71 -6.45 -2.64
C TYR A 101 -7.26 -6.67 -2.22
N VAL A 102 -6.38 -6.91 -3.17
CA VAL A 102 -4.96 -7.12 -2.94
C VAL A 102 -4.18 -5.91 -3.44
N ASN A 103 -3.46 -5.22 -2.56
CA ASN A 103 -2.68 -4.05 -2.90
C ASN A 103 -1.18 -4.33 -2.75
N GLN A 104 -0.38 -3.75 -3.63
CA GLN A 104 1.08 -3.86 -3.54
C GLN A 104 1.61 -3.08 -2.33
N ILE A 105 2.83 -3.42 -1.92
CA ILE A 105 3.58 -2.72 -0.88
C ILE A 105 4.93 -2.26 -1.42
N GLY A 106 5.45 -1.18 -0.87
CA GLY A 106 6.80 -0.67 -1.11
C GLY A 106 6.84 0.79 -1.52
N GLY A 107 8.05 1.36 -1.54
CA GLY A 107 8.35 2.69 -2.08
C GLY A 107 8.81 2.59 -3.53
N GLN A 108 8.40 3.52 -4.37
CA GLN A 108 8.83 3.66 -5.74
C GLN A 108 8.84 5.14 -6.10
N ASP A 109 10.04 5.68 -6.35
CA ASP A 109 10.25 7.12 -6.55
C ASP A 109 9.59 7.95 -5.42
N GLU A 110 8.67 8.83 -5.72
CA GLU A 110 7.89 9.61 -4.75
C GLU A 110 6.65 8.91 -4.20
N LEU A 111 6.38 7.67 -4.64
CA LEU A 111 5.20 6.93 -4.24
C LEU A 111 5.51 5.91 -3.15
N VAL A 112 4.57 5.74 -2.24
CA VAL A 112 4.56 4.66 -1.27
C VAL A 112 3.27 3.87 -1.40
N PHE A 113 3.38 2.56 -1.44
CA PHE A 113 2.25 1.63 -1.45
C PHE A 113 2.18 0.94 -0.09
N ASP A 114 1.07 1.07 0.56
CA ASP A 114 0.90 0.66 1.97
C ASP A 114 0.48 -0.80 2.13
N GLY A 115 0.28 -1.55 1.05
CA GLY A 115 -0.38 -2.84 1.16
C GLY A 115 -1.80 -2.66 1.66
N SER A 116 -2.05 -2.85 2.96
CA SER A 116 -3.37 -2.71 3.57
C SER A 116 -4.44 -3.47 2.80
N SER A 117 -4.11 -4.66 2.32
CA SER A 117 -5.04 -5.52 1.59
C SER A 117 -6.22 -5.93 2.47
N PHE A 118 -7.40 -6.07 1.90
CA PHE A 118 -8.61 -6.39 2.66
C PHE A 118 -9.62 -7.18 1.83
N SER A 119 -10.62 -7.75 2.50
CA SER A 119 -11.78 -8.34 1.84
C SER A 119 -13.06 -7.70 2.35
N LEU A 120 -14.02 -7.53 1.44
CA LEU A 120 -15.37 -7.09 1.74
C LEU A 120 -16.36 -8.23 1.54
N SER A 121 -17.33 -8.33 2.44
CA SER A 121 -18.51 -9.19 2.26
C SER A 121 -19.42 -8.63 1.16
N HIS A 122 -20.39 -9.41 0.74
CA HIS A 122 -21.38 -9.04 -0.28
C HIS A 122 -22.18 -7.76 0.07
N ASP A 123 -22.28 -7.40 1.35
CA ASP A 123 -22.92 -6.18 1.85
C ASP A 123 -21.93 -5.01 2.09
N GLY A 124 -20.68 -5.17 1.62
CA GLY A 124 -19.66 -4.11 1.64
C GLY A 124 -18.93 -3.93 2.98
N LYS A 125 -19.10 -4.82 3.95
CA LYS A 125 -18.39 -4.76 5.23
C LYS A 125 -17.02 -5.39 5.13
N ILE A 126 -16.02 -4.83 5.83
CA ILE A 126 -14.68 -5.43 5.91
C ILE A 126 -14.77 -6.72 6.75
N VAL A 127 -14.37 -7.84 6.15
CA VAL A 127 -14.34 -9.16 6.77
C VAL A 127 -12.93 -9.73 6.92
N GLN A 128 -11.97 -9.12 6.25
CA GLN A 128 -10.53 -9.41 6.39
C GLN A 128 -9.76 -8.10 6.26
N ALA A 129 -8.70 -7.94 7.02
CA ALA A 129 -7.75 -6.84 6.88
C ALA A 129 -6.34 -7.34 7.22
N LEU A 130 -5.37 -6.99 6.37
CA LEU A 130 -3.97 -7.32 6.52
C LEU A 130 -3.20 -6.11 7.07
N LYS A 131 -1.95 -6.36 7.51
CA LYS A 131 -1.06 -5.31 8.01
C LYS A 131 -0.75 -4.28 6.92
N SER A 132 -0.44 -3.07 7.38
CA SER A 132 0.00 -1.97 6.54
C SER A 132 1.51 -1.80 6.61
N PHE A 133 2.14 -1.39 5.50
CA PHE A 133 3.57 -1.06 5.36
C PHE A 133 4.54 -2.21 5.64
N VAL A 134 4.07 -3.44 5.62
CA VAL A 134 4.89 -4.66 5.72
C VAL A 134 4.30 -5.73 4.80
N GLU A 135 5.16 -6.60 4.26
CA GLU A 135 4.70 -7.79 3.56
C GLU A 135 3.89 -8.67 4.50
N ASP A 136 2.71 -9.07 4.05
CA ASP A 136 1.81 -9.86 4.87
C ASP A 136 0.90 -10.73 4.00
N TYR A 137 0.50 -11.87 4.54
CA TYR A 137 -0.50 -12.73 3.91
C TYR A 137 -1.42 -13.35 4.95
N ASP A 138 -2.62 -13.69 4.52
CA ASP A 138 -3.60 -14.42 5.31
C ASP A 138 -4.45 -15.32 4.42
N VAL A 139 -4.99 -16.38 5.01
CA VAL A 139 -5.90 -17.32 4.32
C VAL A 139 -7.31 -17.13 4.87
N ALA A 140 -8.18 -16.55 4.04
CA ALA A 140 -9.60 -16.44 4.36
C ALA A 140 -10.35 -17.69 3.90
N THR A 141 -11.29 -18.16 4.73
CA THR A 141 -12.18 -19.26 4.39
C THR A 141 -13.54 -18.71 3.98
N TRP A 142 -14.01 -19.09 2.81
CA TRP A 142 -15.30 -18.69 2.29
C TRP A 142 -16.19 -19.89 2.08
N VAL A 143 -17.46 -19.78 2.47
CA VAL A 143 -18.49 -20.84 2.31
C VAL A 143 -19.65 -20.25 1.52
N LYS A 144 -20.20 -21.03 0.61
CA LYS A 144 -21.36 -20.63 -0.18
C LYS A 144 -22.63 -21.03 0.53
N GLU A 145 -23.42 -20.06 1.01
CA GLU A 145 -24.70 -20.25 1.68
C GLU A 145 -25.80 -19.53 0.88
N SER A 146 -26.86 -20.25 0.52
CA SER A 146 -27.96 -19.69 -0.27
C SER A 146 -27.53 -18.95 -1.54
N GLY A 147 -26.45 -19.41 -2.16
CA GLY A 147 -25.92 -18.81 -3.39
C GLY A 147 -24.90 -17.67 -3.18
N ILE A 148 -24.68 -17.21 -1.97
CA ILE A 148 -23.77 -16.09 -1.60
C ILE A 148 -22.54 -16.65 -0.91
N TRP A 149 -21.36 -16.10 -1.24
CA TRP A 149 -20.12 -16.43 -0.54
C TRP A 149 -19.96 -15.61 0.73
N ILE A 150 -19.82 -16.29 1.87
CA ILE A 150 -19.66 -15.72 3.21
C ILE A 150 -18.27 -16.06 3.73
N CYS A 151 -17.55 -15.07 4.20
CA CYS A 151 -16.27 -15.27 4.87
C CYS A 151 -16.52 -15.77 6.30
N THR A 152 -16.11 -16.99 6.59
CA THR A 152 -16.31 -17.64 7.90
C THR A 152 -15.07 -17.58 8.79
N LYS A 153 -13.89 -17.37 8.20
CA LYS A 153 -12.63 -17.26 8.93
C LYS A 153 -11.66 -16.37 8.17
N ALA A 154 -11.20 -15.32 8.83
CA ALA A 154 -10.15 -14.43 8.34
C ALA A 154 -9.58 -13.62 9.52
N ARG A 155 -8.43 -12.98 9.30
CA ARG A 155 -7.81 -12.06 10.25
C ARG A 155 -8.32 -10.64 10.01
N LEU A 156 -8.55 -9.91 11.09
CA LEU A 156 -8.87 -8.48 11.07
C LEU A 156 -7.78 -7.72 11.82
N GLU A 157 -6.80 -7.21 11.10
CA GLU A 157 -5.78 -6.34 11.66
C GLU A 157 -6.35 -4.97 12.03
N LYS A 158 -5.87 -4.44 13.15
CA LYS A 158 -6.25 -3.09 13.59
C LYS A 158 -5.59 -2.05 12.68
N GLN A 159 -6.37 -1.05 12.28
CA GLN A 159 -5.82 0.09 11.56
C GLN A 159 -4.84 0.88 12.43
N LEU A 160 -3.77 1.34 11.82
CA LEU A 160 -2.78 2.20 12.45
C LEU A 160 -3.37 3.59 12.76
N SER A 161 -2.83 4.24 13.77
CA SER A 161 -3.13 5.66 14.00
C SER A 161 -2.61 6.50 12.83
N LYS A 162 -3.15 7.72 12.67
CA LYS A 162 -2.72 8.64 11.62
C LYS A 162 -1.22 8.92 11.67
N HIS A 163 -0.69 9.20 12.84
CA HIS A 163 0.73 9.51 13.00
C HIS A 163 1.63 8.30 12.76
N GLU A 164 1.20 7.12 13.19
CA GLU A 164 1.93 5.89 12.91
C GLU A 164 1.93 5.55 11.42
N SER A 165 0.81 5.75 10.73
CA SER A 165 0.74 5.59 9.27
C SER A 165 1.65 6.57 8.54
N ASP A 166 1.66 7.86 8.94
CA ASP A 166 2.53 8.87 8.36
C ASP A 166 4.01 8.47 8.55
N TRP A 167 4.38 8.05 9.77
CA TRP A 167 5.75 7.61 10.09
C TRP A 167 6.18 6.40 9.27
N ARG A 168 5.35 5.36 9.23
CA ARG A 168 5.65 4.13 8.47
C ARG A 168 5.72 4.37 6.96
N ALA A 169 4.90 5.28 6.44
CA ALA A 169 4.97 5.66 5.03
C ALA A 169 6.31 6.30 4.68
N ILE A 170 6.78 7.23 5.50
CA ILE A 170 8.05 7.93 5.27
C ILE A 170 9.24 6.97 5.42
N THR A 171 9.25 6.14 6.47
CA THR A 171 10.34 5.18 6.70
C THR A 171 10.41 4.12 5.61
N LEU A 172 9.26 3.57 5.16
CA LEU A 172 9.22 2.62 4.05
C LEU A 172 9.70 3.24 2.73
N GLY A 173 9.24 4.47 2.43
CA GLY A 173 9.67 5.20 1.23
C GLY A 173 11.17 5.42 1.20
N LEU A 174 11.74 5.90 2.31
CA LEU A 174 13.19 6.11 2.43
C LEU A 174 13.97 4.80 2.33
N ALA A 175 13.55 3.76 3.06
CA ALA A 175 14.22 2.47 3.05
C ALA A 175 14.28 1.88 1.64
N ASP A 176 13.17 1.89 0.92
CA ASP A 176 13.08 1.35 -0.43
C ASP A 176 13.88 2.20 -1.42
N TYR A 177 13.81 3.52 -1.33
CA TYR A 177 14.61 4.41 -2.19
C TYR A 177 16.11 4.13 -2.05
N VAL A 178 16.61 4.06 -0.83
CA VAL A 178 18.02 3.81 -0.55
C VAL A 178 18.44 2.39 -0.99
N ASN A 179 17.61 1.38 -0.69
CA ASN A 179 17.93 -0.01 -0.98
C ASN A 179 17.82 -0.33 -2.48
N LYS A 180 16.77 0.13 -3.15
CA LYS A 180 16.56 -0.12 -4.59
C LYS A 180 17.58 0.58 -5.47
N ASN A 181 18.14 1.71 -5.00
CA ASN A 181 19.24 2.40 -5.67
C ASN A 181 20.62 1.89 -5.24
N ASN A 182 20.69 0.87 -4.38
CA ASN A 182 21.94 0.28 -3.88
C ASN A 182 22.85 1.27 -3.13
N PHE A 183 22.29 2.31 -2.53
CA PHE A 183 23.04 3.20 -1.65
C PHE A 183 23.40 2.50 -0.34
N LYS A 184 24.63 2.59 0.07
CA LYS A 184 25.14 1.90 1.28
C LYS A 184 24.75 2.61 2.56
N SER A 185 24.70 3.92 2.55
CA SER A 185 24.43 4.77 3.70
C SER A 185 23.89 6.13 3.25
N VAL A 186 23.42 6.91 4.20
CA VAL A 186 22.99 8.30 4.02
C VAL A 186 23.79 9.22 4.93
N ILE A 187 24.00 10.47 4.48
CA ILE A 187 24.64 11.54 5.26
C ILE A 187 23.59 12.61 5.53
N ILE A 188 23.52 13.08 6.75
CA ILE A 188 22.52 14.05 7.20
C ILE A 188 23.24 15.22 7.89
N GLY A 189 22.98 16.45 7.44
CA GLY A 189 23.38 17.64 8.18
C GLY A 189 22.50 17.80 9.42
N LEU A 190 23.09 17.74 10.61
CA LEU A 190 22.39 17.87 11.88
C LEU A 190 22.66 19.26 12.47
N SER A 191 21.62 20.06 12.65
CA SER A 191 21.72 21.44 13.13
C SER A 191 21.42 21.62 14.62
N GLY A 192 20.98 20.57 15.32
CA GLY A 192 20.40 20.66 16.66
C GLY A 192 18.92 21.08 16.68
N GLY A 193 18.35 21.47 15.53
CA GLY A 193 16.92 21.78 15.41
C GLY A 193 16.06 20.54 15.20
N LEU A 194 14.76 20.68 15.49
CA LEU A 194 13.76 19.60 15.44
C LEU A 194 13.68 18.92 14.06
N ASP A 195 13.73 19.70 12.96
CA ASP A 195 13.57 19.15 11.61
C ASP A 195 14.70 18.19 11.26
N SER A 196 15.95 18.58 11.52
CA SER A 196 17.12 17.74 11.28
C SER A 196 17.16 16.51 12.19
N ALA A 197 16.72 16.65 13.44
CA ALA A 197 16.56 15.53 14.36
C ALA A 197 15.49 14.55 13.92
N ALA A 198 14.35 15.04 13.42
CA ALA A 198 13.29 14.18 12.85
C ALA A 198 13.77 13.42 11.61
N VAL A 199 14.51 14.09 10.70
CA VAL A 199 15.11 13.44 9.52
C VAL A 199 16.10 12.35 9.94
N ALA A 200 16.94 12.60 10.94
CA ALA A 200 17.88 11.62 11.46
C ALA A 200 17.16 10.40 12.09
N ALA A 201 16.11 10.66 12.88
CA ALA A 201 15.30 9.58 13.48
C ALA A 201 14.60 8.71 12.42
N ILE A 202 14.00 9.34 11.40
CA ILE A 202 13.39 8.63 10.26
C ILE A 202 14.43 7.76 9.54
N ALA A 203 15.62 8.30 9.30
CA ALA A 203 16.67 7.58 8.61
C ALA A 203 17.18 6.37 9.42
N VAL A 204 17.33 6.54 10.73
CA VAL A 204 17.73 5.42 11.62
C VAL A 204 16.66 4.34 11.69
N ASP A 205 15.39 4.71 11.79
CA ASP A 205 14.27 3.75 11.73
C ASP A 205 14.20 3.00 10.39
N ALA A 206 14.46 3.71 9.29
CA ALA A 206 14.39 3.15 7.94
C ALA A 206 15.57 2.23 7.59
N LEU A 207 16.78 2.54 8.05
CA LEU A 207 18.04 1.94 7.56
C LEU A 207 18.87 1.26 8.65
N GLY A 208 18.55 1.52 9.91
CA GLY A 208 19.40 1.18 11.05
C GLY A 208 20.53 2.21 11.29
N PRO A 209 21.04 2.30 12.54
CA PRO A 209 22.01 3.32 12.93
C PRO A 209 23.34 3.24 12.17
N ASP A 210 23.79 2.04 11.79
CA ASP A 210 25.07 1.81 11.10
C ASP A 210 25.12 2.40 9.69
N ARG A 211 23.96 2.69 9.10
CA ARG A 211 23.81 3.24 7.74
C ARG A 211 23.51 4.73 7.73
N VAL A 212 23.48 5.38 8.88
CA VAL A 212 23.20 6.82 9.02
C VAL A 212 24.42 7.51 9.59
N TRP A 213 24.88 8.53 8.89
CA TRP A 213 25.98 9.36 9.29
C TRP A 213 25.51 10.81 9.42
N CYS A 214 25.47 11.33 10.65
CA CYS A 214 25.12 12.70 10.94
C CYS A 214 26.38 13.57 10.99
N VAL A 215 26.35 14.72 10.37
CA VAL A 215 27.45 15.68 10.35
C VAL A 215 26.93 17.04 10.84
N MET A 216 27.55 17.56 11.86
CA MET A 216 27.31 18.93 12.31
C MET A 216 28.36 19.87 11.74
N MET A 217 27.90 21.00 11.22
CA MET A 217 28.77 22.04 10.63
C MET A 217 28.57 23.34 11.41
N PRO A 218 29.14 23.46 12.63
CA PRO A 218 28.96 24.66 13.45
C PRO A 218 29.66 25.88 12.83
N SER A 219 29.03 27.03 12.99
CA SER A 219 29.59 28.33 12.67
C SER A 219 29.82 29.13 13.94
N ILE A 220 30.43 30.32 13.81
CA ILE A 220 30.59 31.25 14.92
C ILE A 220 29.26 31.73 15.55
N TYR A 221 28.16 31.50 14.88
CA TYR A 221 26.80 31.86 15.32
C TYR A 221 26.01 30.68 15.90
N THR A 222 26.57 29.47 15.90
CA THR A 222 25.92 28.29 16.43
C THR A 222 25.93 28.35 17.95
N SER A 223 24.76 28.26 18.58
CA SER A 223 24.62 28.28 20.03
C SER A 223 25.10 26.96 20.66
N ASP A 224 25.57 27.05 21.91
CA ASP A 224 25.97 25.89 22.72
C ASP A 224 24.77 24.94 22.93
N ASP A 225 23.54 25.44 23.06
CA ASP A 225 22.32 24.67 23.15
C ASP A 225 22.13 23.80 21.91
N SER A 226 22.32 24.36 20.71
CA SER A 226 22.20 23.60 19.45
C SER A 226 23.24 22.48 19.35
N LEU A 227 24.46 22.71 19.84
CA LEU A 227 25.50 21.67 19.92
C LEU A 227 25.11 20.56 20.90
N GLY A 228 24.61 20.95 22.08
CA GLY A 228 24.13 20.03 23.10
C GLY A 228 22.95 19.18 22.61
N ASP A 229 21.96 19.78 21.98
CA ASP A 229 20.77 19.09 21.44
C ASP A 229 21.16 18.11 20.32
N ALA A 230 22.08 18.49 19.44
CA ALA A 230 22.58 17.59 18.39
C ALA A 230 23.27 16.37 19.03
N GLN A 231 24.13 16.59 20.02
CA GLN A 231 24.84 15.49 20.74
C GLN A 231 23.86 14.54 21.46
N LEU A 232 22.82 15.08 22.10
CA LEU A 232 21.77 14.27 22.74
C LEU A 232 20.99 13.45 21.73
N CYS A 233 20.62 14.05 20.59
CA CYS A 233 19.96 13.36 19.50
C CYS A 233 20.77 12.17 18.99
N ILE A 234 22.05 12.37 18.68
CA ILE A 234 22.97 11.33 18.20
C ILE A 234 23.12 10.20 19.23
N SER A 235 23.34 10.57 20.51
CA SER A 235 23.49 9.59 21.59
C SER A 235 22.24 8.70 21.73
N SER A 236 21.06 9.28 21.50
CA SER A 236 19.78 8.55 21.55
C SER A 236 19.57 7.65 20.32
N LEU A 237 20.00 8.09 19.14
CA LEU A 237 19.85 7.36 17.88
C LEU A 237 20.94 6.30 17.67
N GLY A 238 22.09 6.44 18.30
CA GLY A 238 23.21 5.50 18.20
C GLY A 238 23.89 5.47 16.82
N CYS A 239 23.68 6.49 15.99
CA CYS A 239 24.26 6.56 14.66
C CYS A 239 25.63 7.26 14.64
N ARG A 240 26.36 7.13 13.50
CA ARG A 240 27.66 7.76 13.32
C ARG A 240 27.53 9.27 13.31
N TYR A 241 28.52 9.96 13.91
CA TYR A 241 28.53 11.40 14.06
C TYR A 241 29.94 12.00 13.87
N ASP A 242 30.05 13.10 13.14
CA ASP A 242 31.24 13.95 13.02
C ASP A 242 30.85 15.42 13.10
N VAL A 243 31.85 16.27 13.50
CA VAL A 243 31.73 17.72 13.58
C VAL A 243 32.71 18.36 12.62
#